data_1c3b402cab7573ca97b9d6f6aedb76d3
#
_entry.id   1c3b402cab7573ca97b9d6f6aedb76d3
#
_cell.length_a   1.000
_cell.length_b   1.000
_cell.length_c   1.000
_cell.angle_alpha   90.00
_cell.angle_beta   90.00
_cell.angle_gamma   90.00
#
_symmetry.space_group_name_H-M   'P 1'
#
loop_
_entity.id
_entity.type
_entity.pdbx_description
1 polymer ?
#
loop_
_entity_poly.entity_id
_entity_poly.type
_entity_poly.pdbx_seq_one_letter_code
_entity_poly.pdbx_strand_id
1 'polypeptide(L)'
;MARVKGAVVTRNRRKKVLKLAKGYWGAKSKHFKMAKQAVMKSGNYAYIGRRQKKRDFRKLWITRISAACRMNGVNYSTFMNGLKKAGISLNRKMLSEIAIADPEGFSKLVEQVK
;
A
#
# COMPACT_ATOMS: atom_id res chain seq x y z
N MET A 1 -8.14 -48.84 29.13
CA MET A 1 -7.44 -47.99 28.12
C MET A 1 -7.91 -46.54 28.23
N ALA A 2 -6.97 -45.59 28.25
CA ALA A 2 -7.32 -44.17 28.25
C ALA A 2 -7.92 -43.78 26.89
N ARG A 3 -9.11 -43.18 26.89
CA ARG A 3 -9.79 -42.72 25.67
C ARG A 3 -9.22 -41.37 25.24
N VAL A 4 -8.73 -41.29 24.02
CA VAL A 4 -8.28 -40.01 23.42
C VAL A 4 -9.50 -39.14 23.12
N LYS A 5 -9.54 -37.96 23.75
CA LYS A 5 -10.60 -36.94 23.52
C LYS A 5 -10.03 -35.76 22.76
N GLY A 6 -10.80 -35.19 21.85
CA GLY A 6 -10.45 -33.94 21.15
C GLY A 6 -9.36 -34.07 20.07
N ALA A 7 -8.87 -35.26 19.75
CA ALA A 7 -7.80 -35.44 18.74
C ALA A 7 -8.17 -34.90 17.36
N VAL A 8 -9.36 -35.19 16.88
CA VAL A 8 -9.84 -34.72 15.55
C VAL A 8 -9.98 -33.20 15.50
N VAL A 9 -10.57 -32.63 16.55
CA VAL A 9 -10.76 -31.15 16.62
C VAL A 9 -9.42 -30.44 16.66
N THR A 10 -8.49 -30.90 17.49
CA THR A 10 -7.13 -30.34 17.58
C THR A 10 -6.38 -30.47 16.25
N ARG A 11 -6.46 -31.62 15.60
CA ARG A 11 -5.83 -31.87 14.30
C ARG A 11 -6.38 -30.93 13.23
N ASN A 12 -7.70 -30.75 13.16
CA ASN A 12 -8.34 -29.86 12.20
C ASN A 12 -7.95 -28.40 12.43
N ARG A 13 -7.90 -27.95 13.68
CA ARG A 13 -7.44 -26.61 14.03
C ARG A 13 -5.99 -26.37 13.61
N ARG A 14 -5.09 -27.33 13.85
CA ARG A 14 -3.68 -27.24 13.43
C ARG A 14 -3.54 -27.26 11.91
N LYS A 15 -4.31 -28.08 11.20
CA LYS A 15 -4.33 -28.12 9.74
C LYS A 15 -4.73 -26.77 9.12
N LYS A 16 -5.67 -26.04 9.72
CA LYS A 16 -6.05 -24.69 9.25
C LYS A 16 -4.83 -23.74 9.27
N VAL A 17 -4.08 -23.72 10.36
CA VAL A 17 -2.87 -22.89 10.47
C VAL A 17 -1.81 -23.32 9.47
N LEU A 18 -1.53 -24.61 9.32
CA LEU A 18 -0.56 -25.13 8.36
C LEU A 18 -0.98 -24.84 6.91
N LYS A 19 -2.27 -24.83 6.61
CA LYS A 19 -2.79 -24.43 5.29
C LYS A 19 -2.46 -22.97 4.97
N LEU A 20 -2.59 -22.07 5.94
CA LEU A 20 -2.22 -20.65 5.80
C LEU A 20 -0.69 -20.46 5.65
N ALA A 21 0.10 -21.35 6.23
CA ALA A 21 1.55 -21.31 6.18
C ALA A 21 2.17 -22.00 4.94
N LYS A 22 1.37 -22.49 4.01
CA LYS A 22 1.87 -23.13 2.77
C LYS A 22 2.79 -22.18 2.01
N GLY A 23 3.91 -22.69 1.55
CA GLY A 23 4.91 -21.91 0.81
C GLY A 23 5.90 -21.15 1.70
N TYR A 24 5.76 -21.18 3.01
CA TYR A 24 6.71 -20.53 3.92
C TYR A 24 8.02 -21.33 3.97
N TRP A 25 9.11 -20.63 4.21
CA TRP A 25 10.45 -21.21 4.24
C TRP A 25 10.64 -22.23 5.34
N GLY A 26 11.20 -23.40 4.99
CA GLY A 26 11.66 -24.44 5.91
C GLY A 26 10.57 -24.96 6.86
N ALA A 27 10.89 -25.03 8.14
CA ALA A 27 10.01 -25.52 9.20
C ALA A 27 8.75 -24.68 9.42
N LYS A 28 8.74 -23.41 8.98
CA LYS A 28 7.57 -22.52 9.08
C LYS A 28 6.35 -23.01 8.31
N SER A 29 6.54 -23.84 7.28
CA SER A 29 5.45 -24.44 6.50
C SER A 29 5.04 -25.84 7.00
N LYS A 30 5.87 -26.49 7.84
CA LYS A 30 5.70 -27.89 8.22
C LYS A 30 5.42 -28.11 9.70
N HIS A 31 6.10 -27.39 10.59
CA HIS A 31 5.96 -27.53 12.04
C HIS A 31 4.93 -26.55 12.60
N PHE A 32 3.91 -27.05 13.31
CA PHE A 32 2.81 -26.23 13.80
C PHE A 32 3.24 -25.05 14.68
N LYS A 33 4.18 -25.24 15.61
CA LYS A 33 4.67 -24.17 16.49
C LYS A 33 5.26 -23.01 15.66
N MET A 34 6.13 -23.34 14.72
CA MET A 34 6.78 -22.37 13.84
C MET A 34 5.78 -21.73 12.87
N ALA A 35 4.89 -22.54 12.29
CA ALA A 35 3.85 -22.07 11.37
C ALA A 35 2.89 -21.09 12.07
N LYS A 36 2.46 -21.38 13.30
CA LYS A 36 1.58 -20.50 14.08
C LYS A 36 2.21 -19.12 14.28
N GLN A 37 3.47 -19.07 14.70
CA GLN A 37 4.21 -17.81 14.89
C GLN A 37 4.35 -17.05 13.58
N ALA A 38 4.72 -17.72 12.49
CA ALA A 38 4.89 -17.12 11.19
C ALA A 38 3.58 -16.55 10.64
N VAL A 39 2.46 -17.25 10.79
CA VAL A 39 1.14 -16.78 10.35
C VAL A 39 0.67 -15.58 11.17
N MET A 40 0.87 -15.58 12.49
CA MET A 40 0.54 -14.42 13.33
C MET A 40 1.36 -13.18 12.91
N LYS A 41 2.65 -13.35 12.65
CA LYS A 41 3.53 -12.27 12.20
C LYS A 41 3.13 -11.76 10.82
N SER A 42 2.79 -12.67 9.90
CA SER A 42 2.26 -12.33 8.57
C SER A 42 0.98 -11.50 8.65
N GLY A 43 0.04 -11.88 9.50
CA GLY A 43 -1.18 -11.11 9.74
C GLY A 43 -0.92 -9.70 10.27
N ASN A 44 0.01 -9.57 11.21
CA ASN A 44 0.42 -8.27 11.75
C ASN A 44 1.08 -7.40 10.68
N TYR A 45 1.98 -7.96 9.88
CA TYR A 45 2.60 -7.24 8.75
C TYR A 45 1.59 -6.85 7.68
N ALA A 46 0.61 -7.70 7.39
CA ALA A 46 -0.45 -7.35 6.45
C ALA A 46 -1.28 -6.15 6.95
N TYR A 47 -1.59 -6.11 8.24
CA TYR A 47 -2.29 -4.96 8.84
C TYR A 47 -1.47 -3.66 8.74
N ILE A 48 -0.20 -3.72 9.11
CA ILE A 48 0.73 -2.57 9.01
C ILE A 48 0.89 -2.17 7.54
N GLY A 49 1.10 -3.12 6.64
CA GLY A 49 1.29 -2.88 5.21
C GLY A 49 0.10 -2.19 4.55
N ARG A 50 -1.14 -2.57 4.90
CA ARG A 50 -2.34 -1.87 4.41
C ARG A 50 -2.41 -0.41 4.84
N ARG A 51 -1.89 -0.06 6.01
CA ARG A 51 -1.79 1.33 6.49
C ARG A 51 -0.65 2.09 5.80
N GLN A 52 0.50 1.43 5.63
CA GLN A 52 1.65 2.02 4.93
C GLN A 52 1.35 2.28 3.45
N LYS A 53 0.63 1.38 2.79
CA LYS A 53 0.25 1.49 1.37
C LYS A 53 -0.33 2.85 1.01
N LYS A 54 -1.20 3.41 1.86
CA LYS A 54 -1.79 4.74 1.65
C LYS A 54 -0.74 5.85 1.65
N ARG A 55 0.25 5.75 2.54
CA ARG A 55 1.36 6.71 2.64
C ARG A 55 2.31 6.58 1.46
N ASP A 56 2.59 5.37 1.02
CA ASP A 56 3.51 5.08 -0.09
C ASP A 56 2.93 5.56 -1.42
N PHE A 57 1.65 5.30 -1.68
CA PHE A 57 0.97 5.85 -2.86
C PHE A 57 0.95 7.37 -2.85
N ARG A 58 0.70 8.01 -1.72
CA ARG A 58 0.74 9.48 -1.63
C ARG A 58 2.14 10.03 -1.93
N LYS A 59 3.20 9.38 -1.42
CA LYS A 59 4.59 9.75 -1.77
C LYS A 59 4.83 9.63 -3.27
N LEU A 60 4.40 8.54 -3.88
CA LEU A 60 4.53 8.31 -5.32
C LEU A 60 3.83 9.41 -6.14
N TRP A 61 2.59 9.76 -5.80
CA TRP A 61 1.87 10.84 -6.48
C TRP A 61 2.60 12.18 -6.34
N ILE A 62 3.08 12.51 -5.16
CA ILE A 62 3.85 13.74 -4.92
C ILE A 62 5.13 13.76 -5.77
N THR A 63 5.84 12.65 -5.86
CA THR A 63 7.05 12.53 -6.69
C THR A 63 6.74 12.78 -8.17
N ARG A 64 5.67 12.18 -8.69
CA ARG A 64 5.22 12.35 -10.08
C ARG A 64 4.81 13.79 -10.39
N ILE A 65 4.00 14.39 -9.51
CA ILE A 65 3.60 15.80 -9.66
C ILE A 65 4.82 16.72 -9.59
N SER A 66 5.76 16.46 -8.67
CA SER A 66 6.98 17.26 -8.55
C SER A 66 7.84 17.20 -9.80
N ALA A 67 7.95 16.03 -10.43
CA ALA A 67 8.66 15.88 -11.70
C ALA A 67 7.99 16.70 -12.81
N ALA A 68 6.68 16.58 -12.96
CA ALA A 68 5.91 17.34 -13.95
C ALA A 68 5.98 18.86 -13.72
N CYS A 69 5.93 19.30 -12.46
CA CYS A 69 6.10 20.72 -12.10
C CYS A 69 7.48 21.24 -12.50
N ARG A 70 8.55 20.47 -12.25
CA ARG A 70 9.91 20.84 -12.63
C ARG A 70 10.09 20.97 -14.14
N MET A 71 9.46 20.10 -14.91
CA MET A 71 9.45 20.20 -16.39
C MET A 71 8.79 21.49 -16.87
N ASN A 72 7.83 22.03 -16.12
CA ASN A 72 7.15 23.30 -16.38
C ASN A 72 7.80 24.51 -15.64
N GLY A 73 8.97 24.33 -15.04
CA GLY A 73 9.71 25.40 -14.37
C GLY A 73 9.10 25.89 -13.05
N VAL A 74 8.27 25.09 -12.40
CA VAL A 74 7.58 25.44 -11.14
C VAL A 74 7.87 24.43 -10.04
N ASN A 75 7.94 24.89 -8.79
CA ASN A 75 8.08 24.01 -7.63
C ASN A 75 6.73 23.42 -7.22
N TYR A 76 6.76 22.19 -6.69
CA TYR A 76 5.58 21.51 -6.17
C TYR A 76 4.78 22.38 -5.16
N SER A 77 5.46 23.00 -4.20
CA SER A 77 4.82 23.82 -3.17
C SER A 77 4.12 25.05 -3.75
N THR A 78 4.75 25.72 -4.70
CA THR A 78 4.19 26.87 -5.42
C THR A 78 2.95 26.47 -6.22
N PHE A 79 3.05 25.36 -6.97
CA PHE A 79 1.92 24.81 -7.72
C PHE A 79 0.73 24.45 -6.83
N MET A 80 0.96 23.74 -5.73
CA MET A 80 -0.12 23.37 -4.79
C MET A 80 -0.76 24.58 -4.11
N ASN A 81 0.02 25.61 -3.81
CA ASN A 81 -0.50 26.87 -3.28
C ASN A 81 -1.33 27.63 -4.34
N GLY A 82 -0.86 27.65 -5.59
CA GLY A 82 -1.60 28.24 -6.72
C GLY A 82 -2.96 27.56 -6.92
N LEU A 83 -3.01 26.22 -6.93
CA LEU A 83 -4.27 25.47 -7.00
C LEU A 83 -5.23 25.84 -5.87
N LYS A 84 -4.72 25.96 -4.63
CA LYS A 84 -5.52 26.36 -3.49
C LYS A 84 -6.08 27.79 -3.63
N LYS A 85 -5.28 28.73 -4.10
CA LYS A 85 -5.70 30.13 -4.36
C LYS A 85 -6.74 30.22 -5.49
N ALA A 86 -6.58 29.40 -6.54
CA ALA A 86 -7.53 29.32 -7.65
C ALA A 86 -8.81 28.55 -7.33
N GLY A 87 -8.95 28.00 -6.11
CA GLY A 87 -10.13 27.21 -5.70
C GLY A 87 -10.25 25.85 -6.38
N ILE A 88 -9.17 25.33 -7.01
CA ILE A 88 -9.17 24.06 -7.73
C ILE A 88 -8.96 22.91 -6.74
N SER A 89 -9.99 22.10 -6.50
CA SER A 89 -10.01 21.02 -5.52
C SER A 89 -9.61 19.63 -6.09
N LEU A 90 -8.56 19.57 -6.91
CA LEU A 90 -8.03 18.31 -7.43
C LEU A 90 -7.17 17.60 -6.38
N ASN A 91 -7.40 16.30 -6.18
CA ASN A 91 -6.58 15.52 -5.29
C ASN A 91 -5.26 15.09 -5.95
N ARG A 92 -4.27 14.67 -5.16
CA ARG A 92 -2.94 14.30 -5.65
C ARG A 92 -2.94 13.10 -6.59
N LYS A 93 -3.88 12.18 -6.41
CA LYS A 93 -4.05 11.04 -7.32
C LYS A 93 -4.43 11.52 -8.72
N MET A 94 -5.46 12.35 -8.81
CA MET A 94 -5.93 12.91 -10.10
C MET A 94 -4.84 13.74 -10.76
N LEU A 95 -4.16 14.62 -10.02
CA LEU A 95 -3.04 15.41 -10.55
C LEU A 95 -1.90 14.53 -11.08
N SER A 96 -1.59 13.44 -10.39
CA SER A 96 -0.58 12.46 -10.83
C SER A 96 -1.01 11.72 -12.09
N GLU A 97 -2.29 11.39 -12.22
CA GLU A 97 -2.84 10.74 -13.42
C GLU A 97 -2.82 11.70 -14.62
N ILE A 98 -3.24 12.95 -14.44
CA ILE A 98 -3.17 13.99 -15.47
C ILE A 98 -1.72 14.20 -15.92
N ALA A 99 -0.78 14.29 -14.99
CA ALA A 99 0.63 14.48 -15.30
C ALA A 99 1.23 13.37 -16.17
N ILE A 100 0.69 12.15 -16.14
CA ILE A 100 1.14 11.01 -16.94
C ILE A 100 0.36 10.90 -18.25
N ALA A 101 -0.97 10.97 -18.17
CA ALA A 101 -1.86 10.73 -19.31
C ALA A 101 -1.98 11.94 -20.25
N ASP A 102 -1.94 13.14 -19.69
CA ASP A 102 -2.09 14.40 -20.46
C ASP A 102 -1.09 15.47 -19.97
N PRO A 103 0.19 15.38 -20.39
CA PRO A 103 1.20 16.37 -20.02
C PRO A 103 0.88 17.79 -20.49
N GLU A 104 0.19 17.94 -21.63
CA GLU A 104 -0.21 19.25 -22.16
C GLU A 104 -1.30 19.88 -21.28
N GLY A 105 -2.30 19.09 -20.88
CA GLY A 105 -3.33 19.51 -19.94
C GLY A 105 -2.74 19.91 -18.58
N PHE A 106 -1.72 19.18 -18.12
CA PHE A 106 -1.00 19.52 -16.90
C PHE A 106 -0.24 20.85 -17.04
N SER A 107 0.39 21.12 -18.20
CA SER A 107 1.09 22.38 -18.46
C SER A 107 0.13 23.57 -18.47
N LYS A 108 -1.05 23.43 -19.10
CA LYS A 108 -2.12 24.45 -19.04
C LYS A 108 -2.59 24.72 -17.63
N LEU A 109 -2.72 23.67 -16.81
CA LEU A 109 -3.08 23.78 -15.40
C LEU A 109 -2.02 24.56 -14.61
N VAL A 110 -0.74 24.31 -14.88
CA VAL A 110 0.38 25.06 -14.27
C VAL A 110 0.34 26.54 -14.66
N GLU A 111 0.06 26.87 -15.92
CA GLU A 111 -0.05 28.25 -16.40
C GLU A 111 -1.18 29.02 -15.73
N GLN A 112 -2.34 28.38 -15.50
CA GLN A 112 -3.48 28.98 -14.82
C GLN A 112 -3.21 29.35 -13.36
N VAL A 113 -2.26 28.69 -12.70
CA VAL A 113 -1.98 28.85 -11.27
C VAL A 113 -0.61 29.47 -10.98
N LYS A 114 0.12 29.86 -12.02
CA LYS A 114 1.43 30.50 -11.93
C LYS A 114 1.27 32.00 -11.61
#